data_7ade11cc9db76f24e2007af2019e6635
#
_entry.id   7ade11cc9db76f24e2007af2019e6635
#
_cell.length_a   1.000
_cell.length_b   1.000
_cell.length_c   1.000
_cell.angle_alpha   90.00
_cell.angle_beta   90.00
_cell.angle_gamma   90.00
#
_symmetry.space_group_name_H-M   'P 1'
#
loop_
_entity.id
_entity.type
_entity.pdbx_description
1 polymer ?
#
loop_
_entity_poly.entity_id
_entity_poly.type
_entity_poly.pdbx_seq_one_letter_code
_entity_poly.pdbx_strand_id
1 'polypeptide(L)'
;MLPEEKARIKIDKQLTDAGWDIVARDEYIPFNASAVEEALMQGNKESDYLLFVDDKAIAVVEAKAEDNSLGDIVAQQAEWYSKNPQGWVGLWFANQIPFVYLANGNKIYFKNMLESDSEYVELSEMHSPKKMLQMIGKKSEYGALPRIEKKGLRDCQYEAEVKLEASLKAGRKKALAILATGSGKTYLACLASYRLLNYTPTKRVLFLVDRNNLARQTETEFSLFERTEKQKPMNELYQINRLTKPENIQGDIIISTIQKLFAVLTGQTITEDDEDKEDEKLGLKDVIKNEPDIVLGEDLKLPPDYFQFIIVEFISISCCFKIFSYFNFFVVSASDNIFICSMAIKFSFSNLSDCFIPSFIKTALRFSRFERQTS
;
A
#
# COMPACT_ATOMS: atom_id res chain seq x y z
N MET A 1 34.88 22.48 5.60
CA MET A 1 33.65 21.84 6.10
C MET A 1 33.52 22.21 7.56
N LEU A 2 32.46 22.88 7.92
CA LEU A 2 32.20 23.31 9.30
C LEU A 2 31.91 22.08 10.19
N PRO A 3 32.13 22.14 11.51
CA PRO A 3 31.88 21.03 12.43
C PRO A 3 30.42 20.53 12.38
N GLU A 4 29.45 21.44 12.18
CA GLU A 4 28.04 21.13 12.03
C GLU A 4 27.73 20.36 10.74
N GLU A 5 28.36 20.74 9.60
CA GLU A 5 28.19 20.00 8.34
C GLU A 5 28.70 18.55 8.43
N LYS A 6 29.79 18.33 9.17
CA LYS A 6 30.29 16.95 9.39
C LYS A 6 29.35 16.13 10.23
N ALA A 7 28.77 16.70 11.27
CA ALA A 7 27.78 16.03 12.10
C ALA A 7 26.53 15.69 11.28
N ARG A 8 26.02 16.62 10.47
CA ARG A 8 24.85 16.38 9.58
C ARG A 8 25.09 15.20 8.63
N ILE A 9 26.23 15.14 7.94
CA ILE A 9 26.55 14.01 7.04
C ILE A 9 26.48 12.64 7.76
N LYS A 10 26.94 12.59 9.02
CA LYS A 10 26.86 11.35 9.81
C LYS A 10 25.43 11.03 10.21
N ILE A 11 24.67 12.04 10.64
CA ILE A 11 23.26 11.90 11.02
C ILE A 11 22.42 11.48 9.81
N ASP A 12 22.65 12.07 8.66
CA ASP A 12 22.01 11.69 7.40
C ASP A 12 22.23 10.22 7.06
N LYS A 13 23.47 9.77 7.23
CA LYS A 13 23.81 8.35 7.05
C LYS A 13 23.07 7.47 8.06
N GLN A 14 23.04 7.85 9.34
CA GLN A 14 22.36 7.10 10.40
C GLN A 14 20.83 7.00 10.11
N LEU A 15 20.21 8.09 9.70
CA LEU A 15 18.80 8.12 9.31
C LEU A 15 18.55 7.24 8.08
N THR A 16 19.41 7.37 7.05
CA THR A 16 19.27 6.57 5.81
C THR A 16 19.47 5.08 6.09
N ASP A 17 20.45 4.71 6.91
CA ASP A 17 20.70 3.31 7.30
C ASP A 17 19.52 2.73 8.09
N ALA A 18 18.84 3.54 8.90
CA ALA A 18 17.62 3.18 9.62
C ALA A 18 16.36 3.08 8.71
N GLY A 19 16.45 3.51 7.45
CA GLY A 19 15.35 3.40 6.47
C GLY A 19 14.54 4.69 6.25
N TRP A 20 15.06 5.85 6.69
CA TRP A 20 14.46 7.15 6.43
C TRP A 20 14.93 7.72 5.09
N ASP A 21 14.02 8.35 4.35
CA ASP A 21 14.35 9.12 3.16
C ASP A 21 14.54 10.58 3.56
N ILE A 22 15.75 11.12 3.41
CA ILE A 22 16.02 12.52 3.70
C ILE A 22 15.53 13.37 2.54
N VAL A 23 14.71 14.36 2.83
CA VAL A 23 14.07 15.21 1.83
C VAL A 23 14.04 16.65 2.30
N ALA A 24 14.22 17.58 1.36
CA ALA A 24 13.98 19.00 1.59
C ALA A 24 12.47 19.24 1.87
N ARG A 25 12.17 20.34 2.53
CA ARG A 25 10.80 20.69 2.94
C ARG A 25 9.79 20.74 1.79
N ASP A 26 10.18 21.19 0.63
CA ASP A 26 9.38 21.32 -0.57
C ASP A 26 9.28 19.99 -1.37
N GLU A 27 10.10 19.00 -1.03
CA GLU A 27 10.10 17.66 -1.63
C GLU A 27 9.34 16.64 -0.80
N TYR A 28 8.73 17.05 0.32
CA TYR A 28 7.98 16.14 1.19
C TYR A 28 6.78 15.53 0.47
N ILE A 29 6.70 14.21 0.51
CA ILE A 29 5.61 13.42 -0.08
C ILE A 29 4.90 12.65 1.05
N PRO A 30 3.57 12.83 1.21
CA PRO A 30 2.78 12.01 2.12
C PRO A 30 2.92 10.51 1.84
N PHE A 31 2.67 9.67 2.84
CA PHE A 31 2.73 8.20 2.77
C PHE A 31 4.15 7.61 2.57
N ASN A 32 5.18 8.42 2.76
CA ASN A 32 6.55 7.96 2.82
C ASN A 32 7.10 7.96 4.26
N ALA A 33 8.24 7.33 4.50
CA ALA A 33 9.01 7.47 5.73
C ALA A 33 10.09 8.52 5.49
N SER A 34 9.78 9.78 5.78
CA SER A 34 10.63 10.91 5.44
C SER A 34 11.26 11.56 6.67
N ALA A 35 12.55 11.91 6.56
CA ALA A 35 13.22 12.87 7.44
C ALA A 35 13.27 14.22 6.72
N VAL A 36 12.36 15.11 7.09
CA VAL A 36 12.23 16.43 6.46
C VAL A 36 13.22 17.38 7.13
N GLU A 37 14.15 17.92 6.35
CA GLU A 37 15.15 18.88 6.82
C GLU A 37 14.52 20.24 7.08
N GLU A 38 15.04 20.91 8.13
CA GLU A 38 14.71 22.30 8.49
C GLU A 38 13.17 22.54 8.56
N ALA A 39 12.45 21.58 9.17
CA ALA A 39 11.01 21.65 9.22
C ALA A 39 10.51 22.79 10.13
N LEU A 40 9.58 23.58 9.60
CA LEU A 40 8.99 24.70 10.35
C LEU A 40 8.16 24.22 11.53
N MET A 41 8.44 24.82 12.69
CA MET A 41 7.73 24.64 13.95
C MET A 41 6.99 25.92 14.34
N GLN A 42 6.19 25.91 15.38
CA GLN A 42 5.52 27.14 15.85
C GLN A 42 6.53 28.24 16.19
N GLY A 43 6.11 29.50 16.07
CA GLY A 43 6.95 30.66 16.38
C GLY A 43 8.09 30.90 15.41
N ASN A 44 7.95 30.47 14.13
CA ASN A 44 8.97 30.60 13.09
C ASN A 44 10.34 30.00 13.47
N LYS A 45 10.31 28.95 14.27
CA LYS A 45 11.47 28.11 14.58
C LYS A 45 11.56 26.98 13.58
N GLU A 46 12.74 26.37 13.48
CA GLU A 46 13.00 25.22 12.64
C GLU A 46 13.64 24.10 13.45
N SER A 47 13.16 22.86 13.29
CA SER A 47 13.85 21.67 13.78
C SER A 47 14.84 21.19 12.75
N ASP A 48 15.96 20.59 13.14
CA ASP A 48 16.93 20.08 12.17
C ASP A 48 16.33 19.01 11.27
N TYR A 49 15.59 18.03 11.85
CA TYR A 49 14.75 17.09 11.09
C TYR A 49 13.43 16.85 11.80
N LEU A 50 12.38 16.69 10.99
CA LEU A 50 11.09 16.19 11.45
C LEU A 50 10.80 14.88 10.72
N LEU A 51 10.67 13.79 11.48
CA LEU A 51 10.44 12.47 10.93
C LEU A 51 8.94 12.22 10.75
N PHE A 52 8.54 11.85 9.54
CA PHE A 52 7.17 11.50 9.20
C PHE A 52 7.07 10.03 8.81
N VAL A 53 6.00 9.40 9.24
CA VAL A 53 5.54 8.13 8.66
C VAL A 53 4.13 8.35 8.18
N ASP A 54 3.88 8.06 6.91
CA ASP A 54 2.71 8.51 6.18
C ASP A 54 2.63 10.05 6.20
N ASP A 55 1.50 10.63 6.53
CA ASP A 55 1.29 12.07 6.66
C ASP A 55 1.44 12.59 8.10
N LYS A 56 1.99 11.78 9.02
CA LYS A 56 2.03 12.09 10.45
C LYS A 56 3.44 12.12 11.02
N ALA A 57 3.75 13.20 11.71
CA ALA A 57 5.02 13.36 12.41
C ALA A 57 5.13 12.35 13.56
N ILE A 58 6.28 11.67 13.65
CA ILE A 58 6.54 10.64 14.64
C ILE A 58 7.71 11.00 15.56
N ALA A 59 8.69 11.78 15.09
CA ALA A 59 9.82 12.21 15.90
C ALA A 59 10.37 13.55 15.44
N VAL A 60 10.96 14.27 16.41
CA VAL A 60 11.84 15.42 16.18
C VAL A 60 13.27 14.98 16.35
N VAL A 61 14.19 15.43 15.50
CA VAL A 61 15.63 15.25 15.65
C VAL A 61 16.28 16.62 15.75
N GLU A 62 17.01 16.84 16.81
CA GLU A 62 17.85 18.02 17.00
C GLU A 62 19.30 17.63 16.83
N ALA A 63 19.99 18.25 15.89
CA ALA A 63 21.36 17.98 15.52
C ALA A 63 22.30 19.04 16.09
N LYS A 64 23.50 18.64 16.54
CA LYS A 64 24.55 19.55 17.00
C LYS A 64 25.90 19.13 16.42
N ALA A 65 26.84 20.04 16.41
CA ALA A 65 28.24 19.72 16.03
C ALA A 65 28.84 18.60 16.92
N GLU A 66 29.77 17.83 16.34
CA GLU A 66 30.34 16.66 17.00
C GLU A 66 30.93 16.95 18.39
N ASP A 67 31.52 18.13 18.57
CA ASP A 67 32.15 18.58 19.80
C ASP A 67 31.16 19.20 20.81
N ASN A 68 29.93 19.40 20.43
CA ASN A 68 28.91 20.00 21.27
C ASN A 68 28.26 18.96 22.20
N SER A 69 28.06 19.36 23.44
CA SER A 69 27.29 18.58 24.41
C SER A 69 25.82 18.55 24.04
N LEU A 70 25.22 17.39 24.08
CA LEU A 70 23.76 17.19 23.95
C LEU A 70 23.08 17.37 25.32
N GLY A 71 23.32 18.51 25.98
CA GLY A 71 22.84 18.78 27.33
C GLY A 71 21.41 19.36 27.38
N ASP A 72 21.01 19.80 28.56
CA ASP A 72 19.64 20.22 28.91
C ASP A 72 19.04 21.27 27.98
N ILE A 73 19.84 22.23 27.48
CA ILE A 73 19.34 23.29 26.58
C ILE A 73 18.86 22.69 25.26
N VAL A 74 19.63 21.76 24.69
CA VAL A 74 19.28 21.09 23.44
C VAL A 74 18.05 20.19 23.66
N ALA A 75 18.01 19.49 24.79
CA ALA A 75 16.87 18.67 25.19
C ALA A 75 15.59 19.48 25.32
N GLN A 76 15.63 20.61 26.03
CA GLN A 76 14.48 21.51 26.18
C GLN A 76 13.99 22.07 24.85
N GLN A 77 14.89 22.40 23.93
CA GLN A 77 14.54 22.86 22.59
C GLN A 77 13.80 21.77 21.80
N ALA A 78 14.33 20.57 21.76
CA ALA A 78 13.74 19.44 21.03
C ALA A 78 12.39 19.02 21.64
N GLU A 79 12.26 19.00 22.96
CA GLU A 79 10.99 18.72 23.64
C GLU A 79 9.96 19.81 23.41
N TRP A 80 10.41 21.08 23.30
CA TRP A 80 9.51 22.16 22.94
C TRP A 80 8.95 21.97 21.53
N TYR A 81 9.78 21.55 20.56
CA TYR A 81 9.33 21.24 19.20
C TYR A 81 8.31 20.10 19.19
N SER A 82 8.52 19.04 19.96
CA SER A 82 7.58 17.93 20.07
C SER A 82 6.18 18.41 20.50
N LYS A 83 6.08 19.42 21.35
CA LYS A 83 4.83 19.96 21.90
C LYS A 83 4.25 21.11 21.07
N ASN A 84 5.00 21.68 20.13
CA ASN A 84 4.60 22.85 19.36
C ASN A 84 4.81 22.65 17.83
N PRO A 85 4.21 21.59 17.24
CA PRO A 85 4.21 21.41 15.79
C PRO A 85 3.37 22.51 15.12
N GLN A 86 3.66 22.81 13.85
CA GLN A 86 2.81 23.67 13.03
C GLN A 86 1.44 23.04 12.77
N GLY A 87 0.43 23.85 12.50
CA GLY A 87 -0.95 23.37 12.31
C GLY A 87 -1.18 22.48 11.09
N TRP A 88 -0.27 22.48 10.11
CA TRP A 88 -0.33 21.59 8.94
C TRP A 88 0.25 20.21 9.20
N VAL A 89 0.99 20.03 10.32
CA VAL A 89 1.62 18.75 10.67
C VAL A 89 0.58 17.77 11.16
N GLY A 90 0.37 16.68 10.44
CA GLY A 90 -0.43 15.56 10.91
C GLY A 90 0.21 14.92 12.16
N LEU A 91 -0.60 14.47 13.10
CA LEU A 91 -0.13 13.89 14.37
C LEU A 91 -0.72 12.50 14.59
N TRP A 92 0.07 11.59 15.18
CA TRP A 92 -0.40 10.29 15.66
C TRP A 92 -1.21 10.37 16.95
N PHE A 93 -0.95 11.35 17.77
CA PHE A 93 -1.63 11.64 19.05
C PHE A 93 -2.01 13.11 19.12
N ALA A 94 -3.09 13.42 19.84
CA ALA A 94 -3.49 14.81 20.03
C ALA A 94 -2.37 15.59 20.74
N ASN A 95 -1.99 16.70 20.13
CA ASN A 95 -1.15 17.75 20.70
C ASN A 95 0.36 17.47 20.88
N GLN A 96 0.91 16.35 20.47
CA GLN A 96 2.38 16.17 20.54
C GLN A 96 2.92 15.14 19.56
N ILE A 97 4.19 15.31 19.20
CA ILE A 97 5.00 14.35 18.46
C ILE A 97 5.58 13.36 19.46
N PRO A 98 5.43 12.01 19.26
CA PRO A 98 5.71 11.03 20.29
C PRO A 98 7.18 10.92 20.71
N PHE A 99 8.15 11.17 19.80
CA PHE A 99 9.54 10.90 20.06
C PHE A 99 10.44 12.11 19.83
N VAL A 100 11.54 12.14 20.56
CA VAL A 100 12.60 13.15 20.42
C VAL A 100 13.96 12.46 20.35
N TYR A 101 14.78 12.93 19.42
CA TYR A 101 16.19 12.55 19.29
C TYR A 101 17.10 13.76 19.44
N LEU A 102 18.23 13.55 20.11
CA LEU A 102 19.35 14.46 20.12
C LEU A 102 20.54 13.74 19.51
N ALA A 103 21.17 14.32 18.48
CA ALA A 103 22.26 13.68 17.78
C ALA A 103 23.40 14.68 17.48
N ASN A 104 24.66 14.22 17.55
CA ASN A 104 25.83 14.99 17.10
C ASN A 104 26.73 14.19 16.14
N GLY A 105 26.17 13.16 15.51
CA GLY A 105 26.88 12.26 14.60
C GLY A 105 27.70 11.16 15.30
N ASN A 106 28.10 11.35 16.55
CA ASN A 106 28.81 10.35 17.34
C ASN A 106 27.96 9.70 18.42
N LYS A 107 27.00 10.46 18.97
CA LYS A 107 26.05 10.01 19.97
C LYS A 107 24.63 10.27 19.53
N ILE A 108 23.73 9.40 19.92
CA ILE A 108 22.29 9.46 19.67
C ILE A 108 21.60 9.27 21.01
N TYR A 109 20.79 10.22 21.44
CA TYR A 109 19.91 10.09 22.59
C TYR A 109 18.46 10.11 22.13
N PHE A 110 17.65 9.29 22.76
CA PHE A 110 16.23 9.09 22.45
C PHE A 110 15.37 9.28 23.69
N LYS A 111 14.21 9.91 23.53
CA LYS A 111 13.19 10.04 24.57
C LYS A 111 11.80 9.76 24.03
N ASN A 112 11.00 9.00 24.77
CA ASN A 112 9.60 8.78 24.50
C ASN A 112 8.75 9.82 25.23
N MET A 113 8.17 10.77 24.50
CA MET A 113 7.36 11.87 25.05
C MET A 113 5.96 11.46 25.50
N LEU A 114 5.52 10.22 25.19
CA LEU A 114 4.23 9.67 25.62
C LEU A 114 4.29 9.16 27.09
N GLU A 115 5.47 8.93 27.61
CA GLU A 115 5.70 8.46 28.97
C GLU A 115 6.17 9.63 29.85
N SER A 116 5.44 9.93 30.94
CA SER A 116 5.69 11.07 31.80
C SER A 116 7.09 11.02 32.47
N ASP A 117 7.58 9.82 32.77
CA ASP A 117 8.82 9.59 33.51
C ASP A 117 9.97 9.11 32.59
N SER A 118 9.81 9.29 31.26
CA SER A 118 10.84 8.92 30.30
C SER A 118 12.06 9.83 30.41
N GLU A 119 13.23 9.22 30.46
CA GLU A 119 14.52 9.89 30.39
C GLU A 119 15.17 9.66 29.03
N TYR A 120 16.22 10.44 28.73
CA TYR A 120 17.01 10.25 27.52
C TYR A 120 17.89 9.00 27.66
N VAL A 121 17.75 8.09 26.70
CA VAL A 121 18.53 6.85 26.61
C VAL A 121 19.49 6.94 25.43
N GLU A 122 20.75 6.62 25.64
CA GLU A 122 21.75 6.54 24.56
C GLU A 122 21.50 5.33 23.70
N LEU A 123 21.47 5.53 22.37
CA LEU A 123 21.27 4.48 21.37
C LEU A 123 22.52 4.29 20.51
N SER A 124 22.71 3.06 20.04
CA SER A 124 23.77 2.73 19.05
C SER A 124 23.35 3.09 17.61
N GLU A 125 22.04 3.14 17.32
CA GLU A 125 21.49 3.39 15.99
C GLU A 125 20.13 4.07 16.08
N MET A 126 19.72 4.76 15.01
CA MET A 126 18.39 5.34 14.88
C MET A 126 17.34 4.24 14.71
N HIS A 127 16.15 4.42 15.29
CA HIS A 127 15.04 3.51 15.08
C HIS A 127 14.51 3.60 13.66
N SER A 128 14.16 2.45 13.09
CA SER A 128 13.45 2.39 11.80
C SER A 128 12.00 2.89 11.92
N PRO A 129 11.38 3.34 10.82
CA PRO A 129 9.96 3.72 10.79
C PRO A 129 9.04 2.64 11.37
N LYS A 130 9.29 1.37 11.00
CA LYS A 130 8.54 0.20 11.51
C LYS A 130 8.67 0.07 13.02
N LYS A 131 9.88 0.21 13.56
CA LYS A 131 10.14 0.11 15.00
C LYS A 131 9.43 1.20 15.78
N MET A 132 9.46 2.44 15.30
CA MET A 132 8.75 3.55 15.94
C MET A 132 7.24 3.34 15.97
N LEU A 133 6.66 2.87 14.86
CA LEU A 133 5.22 2.57 14.83
C LEU A 133 4.84 1.45 15.79
N GLN A 134 5.67 0.40 15.91
CA GLN A 134 5.46 -0.66 16.90
C GLN A 134 5.45 -0.11 18.33
N MET A 135 6.36 0.84 18.66
CA MET A 135 6.44 1.45 19.99
C MET A 135 5.17 2.24 20.35
N ILE A 136 4.51 2.86 19.37
CA ILE A 136 3.25 3.58 19.58
C ILE A 136 1.99 2.73 19.30
N GLY A 137 2.14 1.43 19.02
CA GLY A 137 1.02 0.53 18.73
C GLY A 137 0.23 0.88 17.46
N LYS A 138 0.88 1.50 16.49
CA LYS A 138 0.28 1.90 15.20
C LYS A 138 0.85 1.11 14.04
N LYS A 139 0.11 1.09 12.93
CA LYS A 139 0.58 0.59 11.62
C LYS A 139 0.51 1.74 10.63
N SER A 140 1.50 1.82 9.74
CA SER A 140 1.45 2.74 8.61
C SER A 140 0.59 2.18 7.48
N GLU A 141 0.14 3.03 6.59
CA GLU A 141 -0.43 2.56 5.33
C GLU A 141 0.69 2.03 4.43
N TYR A 142 1.65 2.86 4.06
CA TYR A 142 2.75 2.43 3.18
C TYR A 142 4.13 2.92 3.63
N GLY A 143 4.22 3.95 4.45
CA GLY A 143 5.48 4.59 4.85
C GLY A 143 6.45 3.67 5.58
N ALA A 144 5.96 2.67 6.33
CA ALA A 144 6.80 1.71 7.05
C ALA A 144 7.11 0.43 6.26
N LEU A 145 6.79 0.35 4.97
CA LEU A 145 7.20 -0.76 4.12
C LEU A 145 8.73 -0.85 4.10
N PRO A 146 9.34 -1.98 4.51
CA PRO A 146 10.78 -2.12 4.51
C PRO A 146 11.31 -2.14 3.07
N ARG A 147 12.57 -1.72 2.88
CA ARG A 147 13.21 -1.76 1.56
C ARG A 147 13.15 -3.17 0.97
N ILE A 148 12.91 -3.25 -0.33
CA ILE A 148 12.83 -4.53 -1.04
C ILE A 148 14.24 -5.02 -1.33
N GLU A 149 14.55 -6.22 -0.88
CA GLU A 149 15.79 -6.89 -1.25
C GLU A 149 15.68 -7.50 -2.64
N LYS A 150 16.64 -7.23 -3.52
CA LYS A 150 16.67 -7.78 -4.88
C LYS A 150 16.98 -9.28 -4.91
N LYS A 151 17.71 -9.80 -3.91
CA LYS A 151 18.13 -11.20 -3.83
C LYS A 151 16.93 -12.15 -4.03
N GLY A 152 17.01 -13.03 -5.03
CA GLY A 152 15.96 -14.00 -5.35
C GLY A 152 14.80 -13.46 -6.20
N LEU A 153 14.85 -12.19 -6.62
CA LEU A 153 13.93 -11.61 -7.60
C LEU A 153 14.58 -11.46 -8.96
N ARG A 154 13.80 -11.67 -10.03
CA ARG A 154 14.19 -11.25 -11.37
C ARG A 154 14.18 -9.72 -11.44
N ASP A 155 14.99 -9.13 -12.32
CA ASP A 155 15.08 -7.66 -12.46
C ASP A 155 13.70 -7.02 -12.69
N CYS A 156 12.89 -7.60 -13.56
CA CYS A 156 11.55 -7.10 -13.87
C CYS A 156 10.58 -7.19 -12.67
N GLN A 157 10.72 -8.20 -11.82
CA GLN A 157 9.91 -8.34 -10.61
C GLN A 157 10.31 -7.30 -9.56
N TYR A 158 11.62 -7.16 -9.34
CA TYR A 158 12.15 -6.16 -8.42
C TYR A 158 11.75 -4.74 -8.81
N GLU A 159 11.95 -4.39 -10.09
CA GLU A 159 11.61 -3.07 -10.60
C GLU A 159 10.09 -2.78 -10.51
N ALA A 160 9.26 -3.77 -10.83
CA ALA A 160 7.81 -3.65 -10.75
C ALA A 160 7.35 -3.44 -9.30
N GLU A 161 7.87 -4.20 -8.33
CA GLU A 161 7.50 -4.06 -6.93
C GLU A 161 7.96 -2.72 -6.35
N VAL A 162 9.19 -2.29 -6.62
CA VAL A 162 9.70 -0.98 -6.20
C VAL A 162 8.82 0.15 -6.73
N LYS A 163 8.47 0.12 -8.02
CA LYS A 163 7.61 1.14 -8.63
C LYS A 163 6.18 1.09 -8.11
N LEU A 164 5.66 -0.11 -7.82
CA LEU A 164 4.36 -0.27 -7.20
C LEU A 164 4.33 0.40 -5.83
N GLU A 165 5.25 0.03 -4.94
CA GLU A 165 5.30 0.61 -3.60
C GLU A 165 5.53 2.11 -3.62
N ALA A 166 6.40 2.62 -4.50
CA ALA A 166 6.57 4.05 -4.70
C ALA A 166 5.26 4.73 -5.16
N SER A 167 4.48 4.05 -6.00
CA SER A 167 3.17 4.55 -6.43
C SER A 167 2.16 4.60 -5.29
N LEU A 168 2.16 3.59 -4.40
CA LEU A 168 1.32 3.55 -3.21
C LEU A 168 1.71 4.66 -2.22
N LYS A 169 3.00 4.81 -1.95
CA LYS A 169 3.55 5.89 -1.09
C LYS A 169 3.21 7.29 -1.61
N ALA A 170 3.10 7.45 -2.93
CA ALA A 170 2.64 8.69 -3.56
C ALA A 170 1.11 8.87 -3.55
N GLY A 171 0.38 8.04 -2.80
CA GLY A 171 -1.10 8.12 -2.66
C GLY A 171 -1.86 7.72 -3.92
N ARG A 172 -1.23 7.04 -4.88
CA ARG A 172 -1.90 6.59 -6.10
C ARG A 172 -2.71 5.32 -5.82
N LYS A 173 -3.98 5.37 -6.16
CA LYS A 173 -4.94 4.28 -5.91
C LYS A 173 -4.93 3.18 -6.99
N LYS A 174 -4.18 3.37 -8.08
CA LYS A 174 -4.16 2.46 -9.23
C LYS A 174 -2.74 2.33 -9.77
N ALA A 175 -2.34 1.11 -10.11
CA ALA A 175 -1.08 0.82 -10.76
C ALA A 175 -1.27 -0.23 -11.86
N LEU A 176 -0.48 -0.14 -12.92
CA LEU A 176 -0.44 -1.12 -14.00
C LEU A 176 1.00 -1.64 -14.12
N ALA A 177 1.17 -2.94 -13.93
CA ALA A 177 2.42 -3.63 -14.17
C ALA A 177 2.31 -4.47 -15.45
N ILE A 178 3.17 -4.21 -16.44
CA ILE A 178 3.21 -4.95 -17.70
C ILE A 178 4.44 -5.84 -17.71
N LEU A 179 4.23 -7.14 -17.67
CA LEU A 179 5.26 -8.16 -17.56
C LEU A 179 5.08 -9.23 -18.64
N ALA A 180 6.17 -9.70 -19.22
CA ALA A 180 6.14 -10.76 -20.24
C ALA A 180 5.57 -12.08 -19.68
N THR A 181 5.08 -12.94 -20.55
CA THR A 181 4.70 -14.32 -20.18
C THR A 181 5.93 -15.06 -19.64
N GLY A 182 5.75 -15.83 -18.56
CA GLY A 182 6.85 -16.54 -17.90
C GLY A 182 7.77 -15.68 -17.04
N SER A 183 7.52 -14.38 -16.88
CA SER A 183 8.31 -13.50 -16.00
C SER A 183 8.05 -13.70 -14.51
N GLY A 184 7.06 -14.52 -14.13
CA GLY A 184 6.67 -14.77 -12.74
C GLY A 184 5.72 -13.68 -12.19
N LYS A 185 4.68 -13.35 -12.95
CA LYS A 185 3.64 -12.39 -12.55
C LYS A 185 2.95 -12.78 -11.26
N THR A 186 2.53 -14.05 -11.15
CA THR A 186 1.86 -14.56 -9.95
C THR A 186 2.79 -14.49 -8.74
N TYR A 187 4.09 -14.77 -8.92
CA TYR A 187 5.07 -14.60 -7.84
C TYR A 187 5.17 -13.15 -7.36
N LEU A 188 5.15 -12.17 -8.28
CA LEU A 188 5.11 -10.76 -7.94
C LEU A 188 3.83 -10.41 -7.15
N ALA A 189 2.69 -10.94 -7.58
CA ALA A 189 1.42 -10.74 -6.86
C ALA A 189 1.44 -11.35 -5.45
N CYS A 190 2.04 -12.53 -5.27
CA CYS A 190 2.27 -13.13 -3.95
C CYS A 190 3.13 -12.22 -3.08
N LEU A 191 4.23 -11.68 -3.62
CA LEU A 191 5.12 -10.78 -2.91
C LEU A 191 4.41 -9.51 -2.46
N ALA A 192 3.71 -8.83 -3.38
CA ALA A 192 2.94 -7.63 -3.09
C ALA A 192 1.87 -7.89 -2.01
N SER A 193 1.10 -8.97 -2.16
CA SER A 193 0.07 -9.36 -1.18
C SER A 193 0.66 -9.61 0.21
N TYR A 194 1.75 -10.40 0.28
CA TYR A 194 2.45 -10.64 1.54
C TYR A 194 2.91 -9.36 2.19
N ARG A 195 3.57 -8.48 1.43
CA ARG A 195 4.12 -7.23 1.96
C ARG A 195 3.03 -6.31 2.48
N LEU A 196 1.92 -6.19 1.76
CA LEU A 196 0.78 -5.39 2.19
C LEU A 196 0.13 -5.97 3.46
N LEU A 197 -0.16 -7.26 3.50
CA LEU A 197 -0.75 -7.91 4.67
C LEU A 197 0.17 -7.85 5.90
N ASN A 198 1.49 -8.00 5.71
CA ASN A 198 2.45 -8.05 6.83
C ASN A 198 2.84 -6.67 7.38
N TYR A 199 2.94 -5.66 6.52
CA TYR A 199 3.53 -4.37 6.89
C TYR A 199 2.53 -3.22 6.95
N THR A 200 1.33 -3.36 6.39
CA THR A 200 0.31 -2.32 6.33
C THR A 200 -0.97 -2.71 7.10
N PRO A 201 -1.94 -1.82 7.26
CA PRO A 201 -3.24 -2.14 7.83
C PRO A 201 -4.12 -3.04 6.96
N THR A 202 -3.68 -3.40 5.75
CA THR A 202 -4.42 -4.28 4.83
C THR A 202 -4.79 -5.58 5.52
N LYS A 203 -6.08 -5.91 5.50
CA LYS A 203 -6.62 -7.14 6.10
C LYS A 203 -6.97 -8.18 5.06
N ARG A 204 -7.40 -7.74 3.88
CA ARG A 204 -7.87 -8.64 2.82
C ARG A 204 -7.40 -8.21 1.46
N VAL A 205 -6.89 -9.18 0.71
CA VAL A 205 -6.48 -9.06 -0.69
C VAL A 205 -7.39 -9.90 -1.56
N LEU A 206 -7.92 -9.33 -2.62
CA LEU A 206 -8.65 -10.06 -3.66
C LEU A 206 -7.73 -10.24 -4.87
N PHE A 207 -7.58 -11.48 -5.32
CA PHE A 207 -6.89 -11.80 -6.56
C PHE A 207 -7.89 -12.31 -7.60
N LEU A 208 -8.04 -11.57 -8.67
CA LEU A 208 -8.97 -11.90 -9.75
C LEU A 208 -8.22 -12.46 -10.96
N VAL A 209 -8.69 -13.59 -11.46
CA VAL A 209 -8.20 -14.27 -12.66
C VAL A 209 -9.30 -14.41 -13.71
N ASP A 210 -8.89 -14.66 -14.94
CA ASP A 210 -9.81 -14.81 -16.07
C ASP A 210 -10.52 -16.17 -16.06
N ARG A 211 -9.86 -17.26 -15.58
CA ARG A 211 -10.36 -18.64 -15.69
C ARG A 211 -10.15 -19.45 -14.41
N ASN A 212 -11.00 -20.47 -14.21
CA ASN A 212 -10.95 -21.35 -13.04
C ASN A 212 -9.66 -22.17 -12.92
N ASN A 213 -9.11 -22.67 -14.02
CA ASN A 213 -7.85 -23.40 -14.01
C ASN A 213 -6.68 -22.53 -13.53
N LEU A 214 -6.67 -21.24 -13.91
CA LEU A 214 -5.70 -20.27 -13.38
C LEU A 214 -5.93 -20.00 -11.89
N ALA A 215 -7.18 -19.97 -11.42
CA ALA A 215 -7.48 -19.78 -10.00
C ALA A 215 -6.90 -20.92 -9.15
N ARG A 216 -6.99 -22.18 -9.61
CA ARG A 216 -6.39 -23.36 -8.92
C ARG A 216 -4.85 -23.27 -8.87
N GLN A 217 -4.23 -22.94 -10.00
CA GLN A 217 -2.78 -22.77 -10.07
C GLN A 217 -2.32 -21.63 -9.15
N THR A 218 -3.00 -20.49 -9.19
CA THR A 218 -2.72 -19.33 -8.35
C THR A 218 -2.83 -19.66 -6.86
N GLU A 219 -3.89 -20.39 -6.45
CA GLU A 219 -4.07 -20.85 -5.06
C GLU A 219 -2.84 -21.65 -4.57
N THR A 220 -2.34 -22.54 -5.42
CA THR A 220 -1.13 -23.33 -5.11
C THR A 220 0.11 -22.44 -5.00
N GLU A 221 0.31 -21.50 -5.94
CA GLU A 221 1.46 -20.59 -5.93
C GLU A 221 1.44 -19.67 -4.71
N PHE A 222 0.28 -19.12 -4.33
CA PHE A 222 0.13 -18.34 -3.12
C PHE A 222 0.38 -19.17 -1.85
N SER A 223 -0.14 -20.40 -1.80
CA SER A 223 0.02 -21.29 -0.64
C SER A 223 1.48 -21.66 -0.39
N LEU A 224 2.24 -21.90 -1.45
CA LEU A 224 3.65 -22.31 -1.39
C LEU A 224 4.64 -21.14 -1.40
N PHE A 225 4.18 -19.90 -1.41
CA PHE A 225 5.07 -18.73 -1.40
C PHE A 225 5.82 -18.62 -0.07
N GLU A 226 7.17 -18.72 -0.11
CA GLU A 226 8.02 -18.79 1.09
C GLU A 226 8.86 -17.52 1.35
N ARG A 227 8.80 -16.51 0.46
CA ARG A 227 9.54 -15.26 0.67
C ARG A 227 8.87 -14.39 1.74
N THR A 228 8.82 -14.93 2.94
CA THR A 228 8.26 -14.31 4.14
C THR A 228 9.39 -14.03 5.14
N GLU A 229 9.20 -13.08 6.05
CA GLU A 229 10.20 -12.81 7.10
C GLU A 229 10.54 -14.05 7.93
N LYS A 230 9.58 -14.94 8.12
CA LYS A 230 9.73 -16.17 8.91
C LYS A 230 10.22 -17.35 8.08
N GLN A 231 10.43 -17.18 6.77
CA GLN A 231 10.76 -18.25 5.82
C GLN A 231 9.77 -19.44 5.90
N LYS A 232 8.49 -19.12 6.12
CA LYS A 232 7.40 -20.08 6.16
C LYS A 232 6.50 -19.90 4.95
N PRO A 233 5.86 -20.99 4.46
CA PRO A 233 4.85 -20.89 3.43
C PRO A 233 3.73 -19.91 3.82
N MET A 234 3.20 -19.21 2.83
CA MET A 234 2.22 -18.15 3.07
C MET A 234 0.91 -18.67 3.68
N ASN A 235 0.53 -19.90 3.38
CA ASN A 235 -0.64 -20.58 3.96
C ASN A 235 -0.51 -20.91 5.46
N GLU A 236 0.71 -20.90 6.01
CA GLU A 236 0.91 -21.01 7.46
C GLU A 236 0.74 -19.65 8.18
N LEU A 237 0.76 -18.55 7.44
CA LEU A 237 0.69 -17.19 7.98
C LEU A 237 -0.67 -16.55 7.76
N TYR A 238 -1.33 -16.87 6.65
CA TYR A 238 -2.57 -16.24 6.18
C TYR A 238 -3.55 -17.28 5.67
N GLN A 239 -4.83 -17.02 5.86
CA GLN A 239 -5.89 -17.84 5.31
C GLN A 239 -6.08 -17.50 3.83
N ILE A 240 -5.74 -18.46 2.94
CA ILE A 240 -5.86 -18.35 1.48
C ILE A 240 -7.04 -19.21 1.05
N ASN A 241 -8.04 -18.59 0.42
CA ASN A 241 -9.24 -19.30 -0.02
C ASN A 241 -9.51 -19.03 -1.49
N ARG A 242 -9.83 -20.08 -2.23
CA ARG A 242 -10.43 -19.95 -3.55
C ARG A 242 -11.95 -19.86 -3.41
N LEU A 243 -12.56 -18.85 -4.03
CA LEU A 243 -13.99 -18.62 -3.98
C LEU A 243 -14.71 -19.68 -4.84
N THR A 244 -15.20 -20.73 -4.21
CA THR A 244 -16.03 -21.78 -4.81
C THR A 244 -17.45 -21.70 -4.29
N LYS A 245 -17.65 -21.24 -3.06
CA LYS A 245 -18.94 -21.05 -2.39
C LYS A 245 -18.95 -19.69 -1.70
N PRO A 246 -20.13 -19.09 -1.44
CA PRO A 246 -20.22 -17.79 -0.77
C PRO A 246 -19.48 -17.74 0.56
N GLU A 247 -19.43 -18.84 1.32
CA GLU A 247 -18.77 -18.92 2.62
C GLU A 247 -17.23 -18.77 2.50
N ASN A 248 -16.65 -19.13 1.34
CA ASN A 248 -15.20 -19.05 1.10
C ASN A 248 -14.69 -17.64 0.86
N ILE A 249 -15.58 -16.64 0.89
CA ILE A 249 -15.18 -15.23 0.80
C ILE A 249 -14.45 -14.72 2.05
N GLN A 250 -14.51 -15.47 3.14
CA GLN A 250 -13.77 -15.18 4.36
C GLN A 250 -12.32 -15.66 4.22
N GLY A 251 -11.38 -14.83 4.66
CA GLY A 251 -9.95 -15.11 4.59
C GLY A 251 -9.15 -13.83 4.40
N ASP A 252 -7.83 -13.97 4.41
CA ASP A 252 -6.90 -12.85 4.20
C ASP A 252 -6.62 -12.63 2.71
N ILE A 253 -6.60 -13.74 1.94
CA ILE A 253 -6.40 -13.71 0.48
C ILE A 253 -7.53 -14.52 -0.18
N ILE A 254 -8.27 -13.87 -1.04
CA ILE A 254 -9.36 -14.49 -1.79
C ILE A 254 -8.99 -14.54 -3.27
N ILE A 255 -8.99 -15.73 -3.84
CA ILE A 255 -8.73 -15.96 -5.26
C ILE A 255 -10.05 -16.30 -5.96
N SER A 256 -10.40 -15.55 -6.99
CA SER A 256 -11.69 -15.72 -7.68
C SER A 256 -11.59 -15.42 -9.17
N THR A 257 -12.53 -15.96 -9.92
CA THR A 257 -12.88 -15.40 -11.23
C THR A 257 -13.84 -14.23 -11.03
N ILE A 258 -13.92 -13.36 -12.05
CA ILE A 258 -14.83 -12.20 -12.01
C ILE A 258 -16.28 -12.68 -11.95
N GLN A 259 -16.62 -13.74 -12.67
CA GLN A 259 -17.97 -14.30 -12.73
C GLN A 259 -18.41 -14.81 -11.34
N LYS A 260 -17.54 -15.55 -10.63
CA LYS A 260 -17.84 -16.06 -9.29
C LYS A 260 -17.99 -14.94 -8.26
N LEU A 261 -17.09 -13.96 -8.30
CA LEU A 261 -17.22 -12.81 -7.43
C LEU A 261 -18.56 -12.09 -7.67
N PHE A 262 -18.95 -11.88 -8.93
CA PHE A 262 -20.20 -11.24 -9.29
C PHE A 262 -21.41 -12.06 -8.78
N ALA A 263 -21.43 -13.37 -8.99
CA ALA A 263 -22.49 -14.24 -8.50
C ALA A 263 -22.64 -14.18 -6.97
N VAL A 264 -21.53 -14.17 -6.23
CA VAL A 264 -21.56 -14.01 -4.76
C VAL A 264 -22.11 -12.65 -4.36
N LEU A 265 -21.69 -11.57 -5.04
CA LEU A 265 -22.15 -10.21 -4.74
C LEU A 265 -23.65 -10.05 -4.98
N THR A 266 -24.19 -10.67 -6.03
CA THR A 266 -25.62 -10.61 -6.40
C THR A 266 -26.47 -11.68 -5.69
N GLY A 267 -25.84 -12.60 -4.96
CA GLY A 267 -26.54 -13.66 -4.24
C GLY A 267 -26.99 -14.82 -5.11
N GLN A 268 -26.43 -14.95 -6.30
CA GLN A 268 -26.66 -16.08 -7.19
C GLN A 268 -25.94 -17.34 -6.67
N THR A 269 -26.55 -18.52 -6.86
CA THR A 269 -25.93 -19.80 -6.51
C THR A 269 -24.98 -20.23 -7.63
N ILE A 270 -23.73 -20.50 -7.27
CA ILE A 270 -22.74 -21.10 -8.17
C ILE A 270 -22.81 -22.61 -7.98
N THR A 271 -23.07 -23.36 -9.03
CA THR A 271 -23.03 -24.84 -9.00
C THR A 271 -21.67 -25.33 -9.48
N GLU A 272 -21.17 -26.44 -8.89
CA GLU A 272 -19.88 -27.01 -9.27
C GLU A 272 -19.85 -27.52 -10.73
N ASP A 273 -21.02 -27.94 -11.27
CA ASP A 273 -21.17 -28.38 -12.65
C ASP A 273 -21.02 -27.25 -13.68
N ASP A 274 -21.15 -25.99 -13.26
CA ASP A 274 -20.95 -24.83 -14.12
C ASP A 274 -19.46 -24.46 -14.23
N GLU A 275 -18.62 -24.91 -13.30
CA GLU A 275 -17.18 -24.59 -13.27
C GLU A 275 -16.41 -25.10 -14.51
N ASP A 276 -16.70 -26.33 -14.95
CA ASP A 276 -15.98 -26.95 -16.07
C ASP A 276 -16.58 -26.53 -17.44
N LYS A 277 -17.86 -26.10 -17.46
CA LYS A 277 -18.53 -25.62 -18.68
C LYS A 277 -18.26 -24.14 -18.97
N GLU A 278 -17.94 -23.35 -17.95
CA GLU A 278 -17.60 -21.92 -18.11
C GLU A 278 -16.24 -21.73 -18.83
N ASP A 279 -15.28 -22.65 -18.62
CA ASP A 279 -13.97 -22.58 -19.30
C ASP A 279 -14.08 -22.76 -20.83
N GLU A 280 -15.17 -23.39 -21.32
CA GLU A 280 -15.36 -23.66 -22.76
C GLU A 280 -16.29 -22.66 -23.48
N LYS A 281 -17.21 -21.98 -22.80
CA LYS A 281 -18.35 -21.31 -23.50
C LYS A 281 -18.61 -19.84 -23.18
N LEU A 282 -18.15 -19.29 -22.09
CA LEU A 282 -18.57 -17.93 -21.67
C LEU A 282 -17.40 -16.97 -21.53
N GLY A 283 -17.17 -16.17 -22.57
CA GLY A 283 -16.41 -14.94 -22.42
C GLY A 283 -17.20 -13.92 -21.60
N LEU A 284 -16.50 -13.02 -20.90
CA LEU A 284 -17.07 -11.90 -20.10
C LEU A 284 -18.23 -11.16 -20.81
N LYS A 285 -18.29 -11.23 -22.16
CA LYS A 285 -19.33 -10.65 -23.00
C LYS A 285 -20.71 -11.32 -22.85
N ASP A 286 -20.73 -12.60 -22.52
CA ASP A 286 -21.99 -13.37 -22.51
C ASP A 286 -22.66 -13.31 -21.14
N VAL A 287 -21.88 -13.22 -20.07
CA VAL A 287 -22.38 -13.00 -18.70
C VAL A 287 -23.04 -11.62 -18.57
N ILE A 288 -22.48 -10.60 -19.21
CA ILE A 288 -22.98 -9.21 -19.12
C ILE A 288 -24.18 -8.95 -20.03
N LYS A 289 -24.40 -9.76 -21.09
CA LYS A 289 -25.48 -9.54 -22.06
C LYS A 289 -26.86 -9.99 -21.59
N ASN A 290 -26.93 -10.91 -20.65
CA ASN A 290 -28.19 -11.60 -20.28
C ASN A 290 -28.76 -11.17 -18.92
N GLU A 291 -28.14 -10.21 -18.24
CA GLU A 291 -28.56 -9.80 -16.91
C GLU A 291 -29.39 -8.50 -16.94
N PRO A 292 -30.45 -8.39 -16.15
CA PRO A 292 -31.18 -7.14 -15.98
C PRO A 292 -30.29 -6.07 -15.36
N ASP A 293 -30.59 -4.80 -15.60
CA ASP A 293 -29.87 -3.65 -15.01
C ASP A 293 -29.71 -3.82 -13.50
N ILE A 294 -28.52 -4.21 -13.06
CA ILE A 294 -28.22 -4.36 -11.62
C ILE A 294 -27.95 -2.98 -11.07
N VAL A 295 -28.79 -2.53 -10.16
CA VAL A 295 -28.56 -1.32 -9.37
C VAL A 295 -27.55 -1.67 -8.29
N LEU A 296 -26.29 -1.26 -8.49
CA LEU A 296 -25.25 -1.39 -7.47
C LEU A 296 -25.53 -0.36 -6.35
N GLY A 297 -25.88 -0.81 -5.17
CA GLY A 297 -26.09 0.11 -4.05
C GLY A 297 -26.51 -0.59 -2.78
N GLU A 298 -27.77 -0.91 -2.63
CA GLU A 298 -28.31 -1.40 -1.34
C GLU A 298 -28.30 -2.92 -1.19
N ASP A 299 -28.18 -3.67 -2.29
CA ASP A 299 -28.32 -5.13 -2.30
C ASP A 299 -27.00 -5.92 -2.32
N LEU A 300 -25.85 -5.25 -2.25
CA LEU A 300 -24.56 -5.94 -2.19
C LEU A 300 -24.35 -6.60 -0.83
N LYS A 301 -24.06 -7.91 -0.84
CA LYS A 301 -23.81 -8.69 0.39
C LYS A 301 -22.49 -8.38 1.09
N LEU A 302 -21.60 -7.59 0.49
CA LEU A 302 -20.32 -7.20 1.04
C LEU A 302 -20.21 -5.67 1.11
N PRO A 303 -19.63 -5.14 2.19
CA PRO A 303 -19.35 -3.72 2.27
C PRO A 303 -18.30 -3.33 1.20
N PRO A 304 -18.32 -2.08 0.68
CA PRO A 304 -17.42 -1.62 -0.37
C PRO A 304 -15.93 -1.71 -0.02
N ASP A 305 -15.59 -1.60 1.27
CA ASP A 305 -14.23 -1.65 1.81
C ASP A 305 -13.81 -3.05 2.29
N TYR A 306 -14.56 -4.09 1.92
CA TYR A 306 -14.27 -5.46 2.33
C TYR A 306 -12.89 -5.92 1.89
N PHE A 307 -12.48 -5.60 0.66
CA PHE A 307 -11.13 -5.81 0.15
C PHE A 307 -10.39 -4.48 0.10
N GLN A 308 -9.28 -4.38 0.80
CA GLN A 308 -8.43 -3.18 0.80
C GLN A 308 -7.47 -3.15 -0.38
N PHE A 309 -7.20 -4.30 -0.99
CA PHE A 309 -6.31 -4.42 -2.14
C PHE A 309 -6.84 -5.43 -3.13
N ILE A 310 -6.85 -5.05 -4.41
CA ILE A 310 -7.36 -5.92 -5.48
C ILE A 310 -6.30 -6.04 -6.58
N ILE A 311 -5.93 -7.27 -6.87
CA ILE A 311 -5.03 -7.62 -7.97
C ILE A 311 -5.85 -8.27 -9.07
N VAL A 312 -5.65 -7.86 -10.32
CA VAL A 312 -6.34 -8.43 -11.46
C VAL A 312 -5.32 -8.92 -12.47
N GLU A 313 -5.32 -10.21 -12.76
CA GLU A 313 -4.44 -10.82 -13.75
C GLU A 313 -5.17 -11.07 -15.06
N PHE A 314 -4.66 -10.51 -16.15
CA PHE A 314 -5.22 -10.69 -17.49
C PHE A 314 -4.20 -11.22 -18.49
N ILE A 315 -4.70 -12.00 -19.45
CA ILE A 315 -3.91 -12.55 -20.55
C ILE A 315 -3.82 -11.57 -21.73
N SER A 316 -4.76 -10.61 -21.87
CA SER A 316 -4.88 -9.71 -23.02
C SER A 316 -5.15 -8.25 -22.65
N ILE A 317 -4.45 -7.31 -23.32
CA ILE A 317 -4.63 -5.85 -23.17
C ILE A 317 -6.08 -5.41 -23.44
N SER A 318 -6.73 -6.02 -24.43
CA SER A 318 -8.09 -5.67 -24.82
C SER A 318 -9.10 -5.87 -23.67
N CYS A 319 -8.90 -6.88 -22.83
CA CYS A 319 -9.71 -7.11 -21.63
C CYS A 319 -9.43 -6.10 -20.53
N CYS A 320 -8.15 -5.72 -20.36
CA CYS A 320 -7.73 -4.77 -19.31
C CYS A 320 -8.39 -3.41 -19.43
N PHE A 321 -8.38 -2.81 -20.61
CA PHE A 321 -9.00 -1.49 -20.80
C PHE A 321 -10.50 -1.50 -20.51
N LYS A 322 -11.19 -2.59 -20.84
CA LYS A 322 -12.62 -2.73 -20.53
C LYS A 322 -12.86 -2.87 -19.03
N ILE A 323 -12.09 -3.72 -18.36
CA ILE A 323 -12.24 -3.92 -16.92
C ILE A 323 -11.73 -2.71 -16.12
N PHE A 324 -10.66 -2.03 -16.56
CA PHE A 324 -10.21 -0.78 -15.92
C PHE A 324 -11.30 0.31 -15.98
N SER A 325 -12.09 0.37 -17.05
CA SER A 325 -13.25 1.26 -17.11
C SER A 325 -14.41 0.75 -16.24
N TYR A 326 -14.62 -0.55 -16.11
CA TYR A 326 -15.65 -1.15 -15.25
C TYR A 326 -15.26 -1.04 -13.75
N PHE A 327 -14.02 -1.35 -13.39
CA PHE A 327 -13.57 -1.22 -12.01
C PHE A 327 -13.40 0.23 -11.54
N ASN A 328 -13.21 1.20 -12.43
CA ASN A 328 -13.39 2.61 -12.06
C ASN A 328 -14.76 2.87 -11.44
N PHE A 329 -15.74 2.03 -11.74
CA PHE A 329 -17.08 2.10 -11.22
C PHE A 329 -17.28 1.39 -9.89
N PHE A 330 -16.71 0.20 -9.74
CA PHE A 330 -16.69 -0.52 -8.45
C PHE A 330 -15.88 0.22 -7.37
N VAL A 331 -14.88 0.99 -7.78
CA VAL A 331 -13.96 1.72 -6.87
C VAL A 331 -14.46 3.12 -6.53
N VAL A 332 -15.27 3.75 -7.34
CA VAL A 332 -15.83 5.09 -7.01
C VAL A 332 -16.82 5.03 -5.85
N SER A 333 -17.41 3.86 -5.58
CA SER A 333 -18.26 3.63 -4.40
C SER A 333 -17.50 3.10 -3.18
N ALA A 334 -16.27 2.60 -3.35
CA ALA A 334 -15.45 2.08 -2.27
C ALA A 334 -14.32 3.07 -1.96
N SER A 335 -14.35 3.65 -0.79
CA SER A 335 -13.25 4.46 -0.28
C SER A 335 -11.94 3.68 -0.35
N ASP A 336 -10.98 4.19 -1.12
CA ASP A 336 -9.55 3.92 -1.03
C ASP A 336 -8.96 2.58 -1.51
N ASN A 337 -9.61 1.82 -2.40
CA ASN A 337 -9.07 0.56 -2.93
C ASN A 337 -8.05 0.76 -4.05
N ILE A 338 -6.98 -0.04 -4.02
CA ILE A 338 -5.84 0.01 -4.95
C ILE A 338 -5.85 -1.19 -5.88
N PHE A 339 -5.59 -0.96 -7.18
CA PHE A 339 -5.55 -1.99 -8.20
C PHE A 339 -4.14 -2.18 -8.75
N ILE A 340 -3.72 -3.43 -8.87
CA ILE A 340 -2.58 -3.85 -9.70
C ILE A 340 -3.12 -4.71 -10.82
N CYS A 341 -2.82 -4.34 -12.05
CA CYS A 341 -3.08 -5.17 -13.21
C CYS A 341 -1.77 -5.71 -13.76
N SER A 342 -1.68 -7.02 -13.89
CA SER A 342 -0.50 -7.71 -14.44
C SER A 342 -0.82 -8.28 -15.82
N MET A 343 0.02 -8.01 -16.82
CA MET A 343 -0.23 -8.31 -18.23
C MET A 343 0.87 -9.04 -18.97
N ALA A 344 0.49 -9.95 -19.90
CA ALA A 344 1.37 -10.46 -20.95
C ALA A 344 1.05 -9.77 -22.27
N ILE A 345 2.04 -9.13 -22.91
CA ILE A 345 1.88 -8.51 -24.23
C ILE A 345 2.12 -9.55 -25.33
N LYS A 346 1.09 -9.85 -26.13
CA LYS A 346 1.27 -10.25 -27.53
C LYS A 346 0.84 -9.07 -28.39
N PHE A 347 1.76 -8.46 -29.09
CA PHE A 347 1.44 -7.45 -30.10
C PHE A 347 0.75 -8.14 -31.28
N SER A 348 -0.52 -7.86 -31.47
CA SER A 348 -1.21 -8.01 -32.73
C SER A 348 -2.04 -6.75 -32.95
N PHE A 349 -1.53 -5.87 -33.77
CA PHE A 349 -2.27 -4.73 -34.28
C PHE A 349 -3.21 -5.21 -35.38
N SER A 350 -4.45 -5.50 -35.05
CA SER A 350 -5.54 -5.52 -36.04
C SER A 350 -6.87 -5.23 -35.33
N ASN A 351 -7.48 -4.12 -35.76
CA ASN A 351 -8.86 -3.70 -35.53
C ASN A 351 -9.27 -3.14 -34.18
N LEU A 352 -9.10 -1.81 -34.07
CA LEU A 352 -9.69 -0.95 -33.03
C LEU A 352 -11.19 -0.62 -33.23
N SER A 353 -11.86 -1.18 -34.26
CA SER A 353 -13.20 -0.75 -34.66
C SER A 353 -14.37 -1.48 -33.98
N ASP A 354 -14.15 -2.57 -33.25
CA ASP A 354 -15.24 -3.42 -32.71
C ASP A 354 -15.47 -3.34 -31.20
N CYS A 355 -15.15 -2.21 -30.57
CA CYS A 355 -15.44 -2.01 -29.16
C CYS A 355 -16.87 -1.45 -28.95
N PHE A 356 -17.87 -2.30 -28.98
CA PHE A 356 -19.22 -1.98 -28.48
C PHE A 356 -19.16 -1.79 -26.95
N ILE A 357 -19.67 -0.63 -26.50
CA ILE A 357 -19.83 -0.29 -25.09
C ILE A 357 -21.12 -0.96 -24.60
N PRO A 358 -21.07 -1.93 -23.66
CA PRO A 358 -22.27 -2.54 -23.11
C PRO A 358 -23.12 -1.53 -22.31
N SER A 359 -24.42 -1.80 -22.17
CA SER A 359 -25.42 -0.99 -21.46
C SER A 359 -25.02 -0.57 -20.03
N PHE A 360 -24.16 -1.35 -19.40
CA PHE A 360 -23.58 -1.09 -18.07
C PHE A 360 -22.87 0.27 -17.94
N ILE A 361 -22.21 0.75 -19.03
CA ILE A 361 -21.58 2.08 -19.03
C ILE A 361 -22.63 3.20 -19.09
N LYS A 362 -23.80 2.96 -19.68
CA LYS A 362 -24.88 3.95 -19.70
C LYS A 362 -25.45 4.22 -18.30
N THR A 363 -25.59 3.18 -17.49
CA THR A 363 -26.07 3.30 -16.10
C THR A 363 -25.02 4.03 -15.27
N ALA A 364 -23.78 3.75 -15.50
CA ALA A 364 -22.63 4.37 -14.85
C ALA A 364 -22.47 5.87 -15.13
N LEU A 365 -22.66 6.27 -16.36
CA LEU A 365 -22.64 7.69 -16.74
C LEU A 365 -23.84 8.48 -16.17
N ARG A 366 -24.96 7.82 -15.86
CA ARG A 366 -26.07 8.45 -15.14
C ARG A 366 -25.73 8.76 -13.69
N PHE A 367 -25.00 7.87 -12.99
CA PHE A 367 -24.58 8.08 -11.61
C PHE A 367 -23.60 9.24 -11.45
N SER A 368 -22.61 9.36 -12.34
CA SER A 368 -21.66 10.48 -12.32
C SER A 368 -22.31 11.85 -12.61
N ARG A 369 -23.51 11.86 -13.22
CA ARG A 369 -24.32 13.07 -13.38
C ARG A 369 -25.13 13.42 -12.14
N PHE A 370 -25.49 12.44 -11.32
CA PHE A 370 -26.27 12.66 -10.10
C PHE A 370 -25.43 13.32 -9.01
N GLU A 371 -24.17 12.90 -8.83
CA GLU A 371 -23.27 13.52 -7.85
C GLU A 371 -22.86 14.96 -8.19
N ARG A 372 -22.93 15.38 -9.47
CA ARG A 372 -22.67 16.79 -9.86
C ARG A 372 -23.87 17.72 -9.70
N GLN A 373 -25.03 17.22 -9.29
CA GLN A 373 -26.22 18.04 -9.01
C GLN A 373 -26.51 18.20 -7.52
N THR A 374 -25.74 17.56 -6.64
CA THR A 374 -25.89 17.62 -5.18
C THR A 374 -24.67 18.18 -4.44
N SER A 375 -23.70 18.76 -5.15
CA SER A 375 -22.58 19.52 -4.55
C SER A 375 -22.65 21.00 -4.95
#